data_00a76bb7628458cf232a7b3a382d5183
#
_entry.id   00a76bb7628458cf232a7b3a382d5183
#
_cell.length_a   1.000
_cell.length_b   1.000
_cell.length_c   1.000
_cell.angle_alpha   90.00
_cell.angle_beta   90.00
_cell.angle_gamma   90.00
#
_symmetry.space_group_name_H-M   'P 1'
#
loop_
_entity.id
_entity.type
_entity.pdbx_description
1 polymer ?
#
loop_
_entity_poly.entity_id
_entity_poly.type
_entity_poly.pdbx_seq_one_letter_code
_entity_poly.pdbx_strand_id
1 'polypeptide(L)'
;PNKIDELLKNKDNIKKVFWELISIRYFIGGVISFAIYMLINPFIALWLGDKYILDDIILILIVINVFISYTRGGVMQFNYGYGLFWDVWAPIAEIVINLSVACSCGALWGLPGVLLGGIVSQILIVNIWKPYLLFHWGFKDNVLEYVGGIGKILFLVMISILLVTYIADHYINIIPNQSFLSWALYGGIVVCTYMLVLACMFFCFVQQFRFFVHRFIHKSSIK
;
A
#
# COMPACT_ATOMS: atom_id res chain seq x y z
N PRO A 1 32.64 -13.87 19.67
CA PRO A 1 31.17 -13.80 19.71
C PRO A 1 30.61 -15.21 19.69
N ASN A 2 29.68 -15.48 20.62
CA ASN A 2 29.05 -16.79 20.70
C ASN A 2 28.17 -17.00 19.45
N LYS A 3 28.15 -18.21 18.88
CA LYS A 3 27.35 -18.53 17.67
C LYS A 3 25.89 -18.11 17.78
N ILE A 4 25.36 -18.09 19.01
CA ILE A 4 24.01 -17.63 19.33
C ILE A 4 23.89 -16.11 19.09
N ASP A 5 24.88 -15.31 19.52
CA ASP A 5 24.87 -13.86 19.35
C ASP A 5 24.94 -13.48 17.86
N GLU A 6 25.68 -14.24 17.05
CA GLU A 6 25.74 -14.03 15.60
C GLU A 6 24.40 -14.34 14.92
N LEU A 7 23.73 -15.43 15.32
CA LEU A 7 22.42 -15.80 14.79
C LEU A 7 21.34 -14.77 15.17
N LEU A 8 21.34 -14.29 16.41
CA LEU A 8 20.40 -13.25 16.86
C LEU A 8 20.63 -11.93 16.10
N LYS A 9 21.89 -11.51 15.99
CA LYS A 9 22.26 -10.30 15.24
C LYS A 9 21.88 -10.38 13.77
N ASN A 10 21.99 -11.55 13.15
CA ASN A 10 21.58 -11.77 11.78
C ASN A 10 20.06 -11.69 11.63
N LYS A 11 19.29 -12.27 12.55
CA LYS A 11 17.82 -12.16 12.59
C LYS A 11 17.36 -10.70 12.70
N ASP A 12 17.94 -9.92 13.60
CA ASP A 12 17.59 -8.51 13.80
C ASP A 12 17.89 -7.67 12.55
N ASN A 13 19.01 -7.95 11.88
CA ASN A 13 19.36 -7.30 10.61
C ASN A 13 18.35 -7.64 9.50
N ILE A 14 17.94 -8.89 9.37
CA ILE A 14 16.93 -9.32 8.39
C ILE A 14 15.59 -8.64 8.67
N LYS A 15 15.17 -8.60 9.92
CA LYS A 15 13.94 -7.95 10.35
C LYS A 15 13.96 -6.44 10.09
N LYS A 16 15.11 -5.80 10.30
CA LYS A 16 15.31 -4.39 9.95
C LYS A 16 15.12 -4.16 8.45
N VAL A 17 15.73 -4.99 7.60
CA VAL A 17 15.56 -4.91 6.14
C VAL A 17 14.10 -5.17 5.72
N PHE A 18 13.41 -6.09 6.40
CA PHE A 18 11.98 -6.32 6.19
C PHE A 18 11.17 -5.03 6.40
N TRP A 19 11.36 -4.37 7.53
CA TRP A 19 10.63 -3.13 7.83
C TRP A 19 11.01 -1.96 6.93
N GLU A 20 12.28 -1.88 6.48
CA GLU A 20 12.71 -0.92 5.45
C GLU A 20 11.93 -1.15 4.15
N LEU A 21 11.88 -2.40 3.67
CA LEU A 21 11.16 -2.75 2.44
C LEU A 21 9.65 -2.49 2.55
N ILE A 22 9.04 -2.86 3.67
CA ILE A 22 7.62 -2.59 3.93
C ILE A 22 7.35 -1.09 3.89
N SER A 23 8.15 -0.28 4.59
CA SER A 23 7.97 1.18 4.62
C SER A 23 8.00 1.80 3.23
N ILE A 24 8.94 1.37 2.38
CA ILE A 24 9.06 1.86 1.00
C ILE A 24 7.84 1.44 0.16
N ARG A 25 7.41 0.18 0.29
CA ARG A 25 6.24 -0.31 -0.47
C ARG A 25 4.97 0.42 -0.08
N TYR A 26 4.76 0.68 1.21
CA TYR A 26 3.62 1.45 1.67
C TYR A 26 3.70 2.93 1.26
N PHE A 27 4.90 3.50 1.23
CA PHE A 27 5.11 4.84 0.71
C PHE A 27 4.72 4.93 -0.78
N ILE A 28 5.30 4.07 -1.63
CA ILE A 28 5.02 4.06 -3.08
C ILE A 28 3.56 3.69 -3.33
N GLY A 29 3.04 2.66 -2.64
CA GLY A 29 1.63 2.25 -2.74
C GLY A 29 0.68 3.38 -2.37
N GLY A 30 0.99 4.15 -1.32
CA GLY A 30 0.23 5.35 -0.94
C GLY A 30 0.22 6.41 -2.04
N VAL A 31 1.39 6.71 -2.63
CA VAL A 31 1.49 7.70 -3.71
C VAL A 31 0.69 7.27 -4.95
N ILE A 32 0.83 6.01 -5.38
CA ILE A 32 0.09 5.48 -6.54
C ILE A 32 -1.43 5.52 -6.28
N SER A 33 -1.85 5.03 -5.12
CA SER A 33 -3.28 4.98 -4.75
C SER A 33 -3.90 6.38 -4.65
N PHE A 34 -3.17 7.33 -4.06
CA PHE A 34 -3.62 8.71 -3.99
C PHE A 34 -3.69 9.37 -5.37
N ALA A 35 -2.69 9.13 -6.23
CA ALA A 35 -2.72 9.63 -7.60
C ALA A 35 -3.93 9.10 -8.38
N ILE A 36 -4.23 7.80 -8.27
CA ILE A 36 -5.44 7.21 -8.90
C ILE A 36 -6.69 7.86 -8.33
N TYR A 37 -6.80 8.00 -7.01
CA TYR A 37 -7.97 8.59 -6.35
C TYR A 37 -8.28 10.00 -6.87
N MET A 38 -7.26 10.85 -6.98
CA MET A 38 -7.44 12.25 -7.36
C MET A 38 -7.57 12.47 -8.87
N LEU A 39 -6.97 11.61 -9.70
CA LEU A 39 -6.79 11.90 -11.13
C LEU A 39 -7.65 11.06 -12.06
N ILE A 40 -8.17 9.89 -11.62
CA ILE A 40 -8.84 8.97 -12.54
C ILE A 40 -10.18 9.52 -13.05
N ASN A 41 -11.03 10.09 -12.18
CA ASN A 41 -12.32 10.64 -12.57
C ASN A 41 -12.18 11.87 -13.48
N PRO A 42 -11.31 12.87 -13.16
CA PRO A 42 -11.02 13.96 -14.11
C PRO A 42 -10.47 13.47 -15.46
N PHE A 43 -9.64 12.42 -15.46
CA PHE A 43 -9.13 11.83 -16.70
C PHE A 43 -10.23 11.19 -17.53
N ILE A 44 -11.10 10.41 -16.89
CA ILE A 44 -12.26 9.77 -17.56
C ILE A 44 -13.18 10.84 -18.16
N ALA A 45 -13.46 11.91 -17.43
CA ALA A 45 -14.28 13.01 -17.93
C ALA A 45 -13.71 13.64 -19.22
N LEU A 46 -12.37 13.87 -19.26
CA LEU A 46 -11.70 14.44 -20.42
C LEU A 46 -11.60 13.46 -21.61
N TRP A 47 -11.45 12.16 -21.35
CA TRP A 47 -11.21 11.18 -22.41
C TRP A 47 -12.49 10.54 -22.95
N LEU A 48 -13.40 10.13 -22.06
CA LEU A 48 -14.61 9.38 -22.40
C LEU A 48 -15.88 10.22 -22.24
N GLY A 49 -15.80 11.31 -21.49
CA GLY A 49 -16.92 12.19 -21.15
C GLY A 49 -17.54 11.87 -19.78
N ASP A 50 -18.33 12.80 -19.27
CA ASP A 50 -18.88 12.79 -17.91
C ASP A 50 -19.78 11.57 -17.61
N LYS A 51 -20.35 10.97 -18.63
CA LYS A 51 -21.22 9.77 -18.48
C LYS A 51 -20.48 8.56 -17.89
N TYR A 52 -19.17 8.52 -18.02
CA TYR A 52 -18.35 7.36 -17.63
C TYR A 52 -17.58 7.60 -16.32
N ILE A 53 -17.81 8.72 -15.65
CA ILE A 53 -17.22 8.99 -14.32
C ILE A 53 -17.64 7.88 -13.36
N LEU A 54 -16.66 7.39 -12.60
CA LEU A 54 -16.88 6.32 -11.61
C LEU A 54 -17.59 6.89 -10.38
N ASP A 55 -18.55 6.14 -9.85
CA ASP A 55 -19.13 6.44 -8.54
C ASP A 55 -18.04 6.38 -7.46
N ASP A 56 -18.15 7.23 -6.45
CA ASP A 56 -17.17 7.37 -5.39
C ASP A 56 -16.87 6.03 -4.67
N ILE A 57 -17.90 5.20 -4.45
CA ILE A 57 -17.76 3.89 -3.82
C ILE A 57 -16.89 2.98 -4.71
N ILE A 58 -17.14 2.94 -6.02
CA ILE A 58 -16.38 2.13 -6.97
C ILE A 58 -14.93 2.60 -7.00
N LEU A 59 -14.70 3.92 -7.06
CA LEU A 59 -13.38 4.49 -7.06
C LEU A 59 -12.59 4.13 -5.80
N ILE A 60 -13.19 4.29 -4.62
CA ILE A 60 -12.56 3.94 -3.34
C ILE A 60 -12.21 2.45 -3.30
N LEU A 61 -13.10 1.56 -3.73
CA LEU A 61 -12.83 0.12 -3.74
C LEU A 61 -11.70 -0.26 -4.70
N ILE A 62 -11.62 0.39 -5.87
CA ILE A 62 -10.50 0.21 -6.81
C ILE A 62 -9.19 0.65 -6.16
N VAL A 63 -9.16 1.82 -5.54
CA VAL A 63 -7.98 2.38 -4.89
C VAL A 63 -7.48 1.47 -3.75
N ILE A 64 -8.40 0.94 -2.93
CA ILE A 64 -8.08 -0.03 -1.87
C ILE A 64 -7.48 -1.31 -2.46
N ASN A 65 -8.09 -1.87 -3.52
CA ASN A 65 -7.56 -3.06 -4.20
C ASN A 65 -6.15 -2.84 -4.74
N VAL A 66 -5.90 -1.70 -5.40
CA VAL A 66 -4.57 -1.34 -5.92
C VAL A 66 -3.56 -1.21 -4.78
N PHE A 67 -3.93 -0.53 -3.69
CA PHE A 67 -3.06 -0.36 -2.53
C PHE A 67 -2.65 -1.70 -1.92
N ILE A 68 -3.61 -2.59 -1.64
CA ILE A 68 -3.34 -3.91 -1.07
C ILE A 68 -2.49 -4.75 -2.03
N SER A 69 -2.84 -4.77 -3.32
CA SER A 69 -2.11 -5.53 -4.35
C SER A 69 -0.65 -5.08 -4.48
N TYR A 70 -0.38 -3.79 -4.33
CA TYR A 70 0.99 -3.27 -4.39
C TYR A 70 1.79 -3.60 -3.12
N THR A 71 1.19 -3.45 -1.95
CA THR A 71 1.87 -3.62 -0.65
C THR A 71 2.13 -5.09 -0.30
N ARG A 72 1.31 -6.03 -0.79
CA ARG A 72 1.43 -7.48 -0.53
C ARG A 72 2.81 -8.07 -0.83
N GLY A 73 3.50 -7.55 -1.84
CA GLY A 73 4.77 -8.11 -2.31
C GLY A 73 5.90 -8.09 -1.26
N GLY A 74 5.86 -7.19 -0.28
CA GLY A 74 6.87 -7.13 0.77
C GLY A 74 6.91 -8.39 1.63
N VAL A 75 5.78 -8.78 2.20
CA VAL A 75 5.64 -9.99 3.03
C VAL A 75 5.91 -11.25 2.22
N MET A 76 5.40 -11.32 0.99
CA MET A 76 5.58 -12.48 0.11
C MET A 76 7.05 -12.77 -0.19
N GLN A 77 7.86 -11.75 -0.46
CA GLN A 77 9.29 -11.91 -0.72
C GLN A 77 10.04 -12.54 0.46
N PHE A 78 9.69 -12.16 1.70
CA PHE A 78 10.31 -12.74 2.89
C PHE A 78 9.81 -14.16 3.17
N ASN A 79 8.53 -14.46 2.92
CA ASN A 79 8.03 -15.83 2.97
C ASN A 79 8.83 -16.75 2.02
N TYR A 80 9.07 -16.30 0.79
CA TYR A 80 9.90 -17.04 -0.18
C TYR A 80 11.35 -17.16 0.29
N GLY A 81 11.94 -16.09 0.83
CA GLY A 81 13.30 -16.11 1.36
C GLY A 81 13.50 -17.08 2.54
N TYR A 82 12.47 -17.30 3.35
CA TYR A 82 12.46 -18.27 4.44
C TYR A 82 12.05 -19.69 4.01
N GLY A 83 11.76 -19.91 2.73
CA GLY A 83 11.34 -21.21 2.21
C GLY A 83 9.95 -21.65 2.68
N LEU A 84 9.08 -20.70 3.05
CA LEU A 84 7.73 -20.96 3.54
C LEU A 84 6.77 -21.18 2.35
N PHE A 85 6.91 -22.33 1.68
CA PHE A 85 6.09 -22.69 0.51
C PHE A 85 5.00 -23.72 0.78
N TRP A 86 4.92 -24.23 2.00
CA TRP A 86 4.02 -25.35 2.35
C TRP A 86 2.54 -24.94 2.38
N ASP A 87 2.23 -23.65 2.37
CA ASP A 87 0.86 -23.14 2.36
C ASP A 87 0.27 -23.04 0.93
N VAL A 88 0.45 -24.10 0.14
CA VAL A 88 -0.09 -24.18 -1.25
C VAL A 88 -1.61 -24.01 -1.29
N TRP A 89 -2.30 -24.29 -0.20
CA TRP A 89 -3.73 -24.07 -0.05
C TRP A 89 -4.14 -22.58 -0.04
N ALA A 90 -3.24 -21.68 0.39
CA ALA A 90 -3.56 -20.27 0.59
C ALA A 90 -3.99 -19.55 -0.71
N PRO A 91 -3.30 -19.70 -1.86
CA PRO A 91 -3.77 -19.14 -3.12
C PRO A 91 -5.11 -19.73 -3.57
N ILE A 92 -5.36 -21.02 -3.31
CA ILE A 92 -6.64 -21.67 -3.63
C ILE A 92 -7.76 -21.06 -2.77
N ALA A 93 -7.50 -20.92 -1.46
CA ALA A 93 -8.44 -20.25 -0.56
C ALA A 93 -8.71 -18.79 -0.94
N GLU A 94 -7.68 -18.05 -1.37
CA GLU A 94 -7.83 -16.68 -1.88
C GLU A 94 -8.81 -16.62 -3.05
N ILE A 95 -8.68 -17.55 -4.03
CA ILE A 95 -9.58 -17.64 -5.17
C ILE A 95 -11.00 -18.00 -4.74
N VAL A 96 -11.16 -19.01 -3.88
CA VAL A 96 -12.49 -19.47 -3.42
C VAL A 96 -13.20 -18.36 -2.64
N ILE A 97 -12.51 -17.68 -1.72
CA ILE A 97 -13.08 -16.57 -0.95
C ILE A 97 -13.45 -15.41 -1.90
N ASN A 98 -12.56 -15.04 -2.81
CA ASN A 98 -12.81 -13.98 -3.77
C ASN A 98 -14.06 -14.27 -4.59
N LEU A 99 -14.15 -15.45 -5.20
CA LEU A 99 -15.27 -15.83 -6.05
C LEU A 99 -16.58 -15.92 -5.25
N SER A 100 -16.53 -16.50 -4.04
CA SER A 100 -17.73 -16.63 -3.18
C SER A 100 -18.29 -15.26 -2.78
N VAL A 101 -17.42 -14.34 -2.34
CA VAL A 101 -17.83 -12.98 -1.97
C VAL A 101 -18.25 -12.18 -3.21
N ALA A 102 -17.49 -12.26 -4.30
CA ALA A 102 -17.80 -11.55 -5.54
C ALA A 102 -19.16 -11.99 -6.13
N CYS A 103 -19.48 -13.29 -6.14
CA CYS A 103 -20.77 -13.77 -6.61
C CYS A 103 -21.91 -13.35 -5.67
N SER A 104 -21.74 -13.52 -4.37
CA SER A 104 -22.78 -13.20 -3.38
C SER A 104 -23.06 -11.70 -3.29
N CYS A 105 -22.01 -10.89 -3.12
CA CYS A 105 -22.13 -9.44 -3.01
C CYS A 105 -22.38 -8.79 -4.38
N GLY A 106 -21.83 -9.36 -5.45
CA GLY A 106 -22.08 -8.89 -6.83
C GLY A 106 -23.52 -9.03 -7.26
N ALA A 107 -24.21 -10.10 -6.83
CA ALA A 107 -25.65 -10.27 -7.08
C ALA A 107 -26.51 -9.21 -6.35
N LEU A 108 -26.04 -8.68 -5.20
CA LEU A 108 -26.75 -7.70 -4.39
C LEU A 108 -26.41 -6.25 -4.76
N TRP A 109 -25.14 -5.97 -5.01
CA TRP A 109 -24.62 -4.60 -5.15
C TRP A 109 -23.92 -4.34 -6.50
N GLY A 110 -23.94 -5.30 -7.42
CA GLY A 110 -23.32 -5.16 -8.73
C GLY A 110 -21.78 -5.05 -8.64
N LEU A 111 -21.21 -4.11 -9.38
CA LEU A 111 -19.75 -3.93 -9.47
C LEU A 111 -19.05 -3.68 -8.12
N PRO A 112 -19.56 -2.85 -7.20
CA PRO A 112 -19.00 -2.73 -5.85
C PRO A 112 -18.86 -4.07 -5.12
N GLY A 113 -19.88 -4.93 -5.22
CA GLY A 113 -19.86 -6.26 -4.61
C GLY A 113 -18.76 -7.17 -5.17
N VAL A 114 -18.54 -7.11 -6.48
CA VAL A 114 -17.45 -7.87 -7.13
C VAL A 114 -16.08 -7.39 -6.64
N LEU A 115 -15.86 -6.07 -6.54
CA LEU A 115 -14.61 -5.49 -6.04
C LEU A 115 -14.34 -5.85 -4.57
N LEU A 116 -15.38 -5.96 -3.75
CA LEU A 116 -15.27 -6.41 -2.36
C LEU A 116 -14.72 -7.83 -2.25
N GLY A 117 -15.02 -8.72 -3.19
CA GLY A 117 -14.47 -10.07 -3.23
C GLY A 117 -12.95 -10.06 -3.21
N GLY A 118 -12.33 -9.22 -4.05
CA GLY A 118 -10.88 -9.04 -4.09
C GLY A 118 -10.32 -8.49 -2.78
N ILE A 119 -10.96 -7.46 -2.21
CA ILE A 119 -10.51 -6.86 -0.94
C ILE A 119 -10.56 -7.87 0.20
N VAL A 120 -11.70 -8.56 0.38
CA VAL A 120 -11.89 -9.52 1.48
C VAL A 120 -10.89 -10.67 1.38
N SER A 121 -10.73 -11.27 0.21
CA SER A 121 -9.79 -12.37 0.01
C SER A 121 -8.34 -11.95 0.29
N GLN A 122 -7.93 -10.79 -0.21
CA GLN A 122 -6.58 -10.25 0.03
C GLN A 122 -6.34 -9.90 1.51
N ILE A 123 -7.33 -9.33 2.20
CA ILE A 123 -7.18 -9.04 3.64
C ILE A 123 -7.00 -10.35 4.40
N LEU A 124 -7.82 -11.36 4.19
CA LEU A 124 -7.78 -12.61 4.95
C LEU A 124 -6.50 -13.40 4.67
N ILE A 125 -6.14 -13.57 3.41
CA ILE A 125 -5.00 -14.40 3.03
C ILE A 125 -3.70 -13.61 3.04
N VAL A 126 -3.67 -12.44 2.42
CA VAL A 126 -2.42 -11.71 2.20
C VAL A 126 -2.02 -10.86 3.41
N ASN A 127 -3.00 -10.19 4.05
CA ASN A 127 -2.70 -9.25 5.14
C ASN A 127 -2.80 -9.89 6.53
N ILE A 128 -3.47 -11.04 6.68
CA ILE A 128 -3.57 -11.75 7.95
C ILE A 128 -2.73 -13.02 7.90
N TRP A 129 -3.03 -13.97 6.99
CA TRP A 129 -2.38 -15.27 6.97
C TRP A 129 -0.88 -15.22 6.63
N LYS A 130 -0.50 -14.53 5.55
CA LYS A 130 0.90 -14.47 5.12
C LYS A 130 1.84 -13.79 6.13
N PRO A 131 1.48 -12.67 6.78
CA PRO A 131 2.28 -12.12 7.88
C PRO A 131 2.31 -13.04 9.10
N TYR A 132 1.20 -13.68 9.45
CA TYR A 132 1.18 -14.68 10.52
C TYR A 132 2.20 -15.80 10.25
N LEU A 133 2.18 -16.36 9.04
CA LEU A 133 3.12 -17.39 8.61
C LEU A 133 4.57 -16.92 8.76
N LEU A 134 4.88 -15.71 8.28
CA LEU A 134 6.24 -15.13 8.35
C LEU A 134 6.70 -14.91 9.79
N PHE A 135 5.86 -14.29 10.61
CA PHE A 135 6.26 -13.95 11.98
C PHE A 135 6.33 -15.18 12.87
N HIS A 136 5.40 -16.12 12.75
CA HIS A 136 5.37 -17.32 13.57
C HIS A 136 6.46 -18.33 13.17
N TRP A 137 6.60 -18.63 11.87
CA TRP A 137 7.51 -19.68 11.38
C TRP A 137 8.86 -19.14 10.87
N GLY A 138 8.87 -17.96 10.27
CA GLY A 138 10.09 -17.33 9.74
C GLY A 138 10.88 -16.63 10.84
N PHE A 139 10.33 -15.54 11.37
CA PHE A 139 11.00 -14.73 12.38
C PHE A 139 10.93 -15.34 13.79
N LYS A 140 9.98 -16.22 14.07
CA LYS A 140 9.70 -16.75 15.42
C LYS A 140 9.48 -15.63 16.44
N ASP A 141 8.67 -14.66 16.06
CA ASP A 141 8.32 -13.46 16.83
C ASP A 141 6.81 -13.28 16.92
N ASN A 142 6.37 -12.32 17.74
CA ASN A 142 4.96 -12.04 17.92
C ASN A 142 4.38 -11.28 16.71
N VAL A 143 3.30 -11.81 16.15
CA VAL A 143 2.56 -11.18 15.03
C VAL A 143 1.99 -9.80 15.39
N LEU A 144 1.74 -9.53 16.68
CA LEU A 144 1.24 -8.24 17.16
C LEU A 144 2.21 -7.08 16.81
N GLU A 145 3.50 -7.36 16.72
CA GLU A 145 4.48 -6.38 16.26
C GLU A 145 4.21 -5.94 14.82
N TYR A 146 3.86 -6.90 13.94
CA TYR A 146 3.47 -6.59 12.57
C TYR A 146 2.21 -5.73 12.53
N VAL A 147 1.17 -6.13 13.27
CA VAL A 147 -0.10 -5.40 13.31
C VAL A 147 0.11 -3.95 13.80
N GLY A 148 0.89 -3.76 14.87
CA GLY A 148 1.21 -2.43 15.40
C GLY A 148 2.03 -1.59 14.42
N GLY A 149 3.03 -2.19 13.76
CA GLY A 149 3.87 -1.51 12.78
C GLY A 149 3.08 -1.07 11.54
N ILE A 150 2.26 -1.97 10.97
CA ILE A 150 1.40 -1.67 9.83
C ILE A 150 0.29 -0.69 10.21
N GLY A 151 -0.34 -0.84 11.38
CA GLY A 151 -1.35 0.10 11.87
C GLY A 151 -0.83 1.53 11.92
N LYS A 152 0.39 1.72 12.44
CA LYS A 152 1.06 3.03 12.45
C LYS A 152 1.28 3.58 11.05
N ILE A 153 1.78 2.77 10.13
CA ILE A 153 2.03 3.18 8.74
C ILE A 153 0.73 3.55 8.04
N LEU A 154 -0.32 2.73 8.16
CA LEU A 154 -1.63 3.01 7.58
C LEU A 154 -2.25 4.29 8.15
N PHE A 155 -2.12 4.54 9.45
CA PHE A 155 -2.57 5.76 10.08
C PHE A 155 -1.89 7.01 9.50
N LEU A 156 -0.57 6.96 9.26
CA LEU A 156 0.17 8.05 8.63
C LEU A 156 -0.26 8.28 7.18
N VAL A 157 -0.49 7.20 6.42
CA VAL A 157 -1.01 7.28 5.05
C VAL A 157 -2.39 7.93 5.03
N MET A 158 -3.30 7.51 5.91
CA MET A 158 -4.65 8.08 6.00
C MET A 158 -4.64 9.56 6.37
N ILE A 159 -3.87 9.96 7.37
CA ILE A 159 -3.73 11.38 7.74
C ILE A 159 -3.18 12.19 6.57
N SER A 160 -2.17 11.67 5.86
CA SER A 160 -1.58 12.36 4.71
C SER A 160 -2.58 12.54 3.56
N ILE A 161 -3.44 11.54 3.31
CA ILE A 161 -4.53 11.63 2.33
C ILE A 161 -5.49 12.76 2.72
N LEU A 162 -6.01 12.74 3.96
CA LEU A 162 -6.97 13.73 4.42
C LEU A 162 -6.40 15.15 4.38
N LEU A 163 -5.14 15.32 4.80
CA LEU A 163 -4.49 16.62 4.83
C LEU A 163 -4.28 17.18 3.41
N VAL A 164 -3.80 16.35 2.48
CA VAL A 164 -3.54 16.82 1.12
C VAL A 164 -4.83 17.01 0.32
N THR A 165 -5.85 16.19 0.54
CA THR A 165 -7.18 16.43 -0.05
C THR A 165 -7.74 17.75 0.43
N TYR A 166 -7.64 18.05 1.73
CA TYR A 166 -8.06 19.36 2.27
C TYR A 166 -7.28 20.52 1.64
N ILE A 167 -5.95 20.39 1.47
CA ILE A 167 -5.13 21.40 0.81
C ILE A 167 -5.53 21.54 -0.66
N ALA A 168 -5.77 20.45 -1.37
CA ALA A 168 -6.17 20.49 -2.77
C ALA A 168 -7.49 21.23 -2.96
N ASP A 169 -8.47 20.96 -2.12
CA ASP A 169 -9.80 21.58 -2.23
C ASP A 169 -9.82 23.08 -1.88
N HIS A 170 -8.91 23.54 -0.98
CA HIS A 170 -8.95 24.93 -0.51
C HIS A 170 -7.92 25.86 -1.16
N TYR A 171 -6.80 25.32 -1.65
CA TYR A 171 -5.68 26.14 -2.13
C TYR A 171 -5.36 25.94 -3.62
N ILE A 172 -5.83 24.88 -4.26
CA ILE A 172 -5.54 24.61 -5.66
C ILE A 172 -6.75 25.00 -6.52
N ASN A 173 -6.67 26.20 -7.12
CA ASN A 173 -7.74 26.75 -7.98
C ASN A 173 -7.66 26.26 -9.44
N ILE A 174 -7.08 25.09 -9.69
CA ILE A 174 -6.99 24.50 -11.03
C ILE A 174 -8.12 23.51 -11.21
N ILE A 175 -8.97 23.73 -12.21
CA ILE A 175 -10.05 22.81 -12.55
C ILE A 175 -9.50 21.74 -13.50
N PRO A 176 -9.35 20.47 -13.06
CA PRO A 176 -8.68 19.44 -13.85
C PRO A 176 -9.47 19.00 -15.09
N ASN A 177 -10.80 19.23 -15.13
CA ASN A 177 -11.66 18.77 -16.23
C ASN A 177 -11.70 19.70 -17.44
N GLN A 178 -10.94 20.80 -17.47
CA GLN A 178 -10.99 21.75 -18.59
C GLN A 178 -10.14 21.32 -19.78
N SER A 179 -8.97 20.74 -19.54
CA SER A 179 -8.04 20.28 -20.59
C SER A 179 -7.06 19.26 -20.06
N PHE A 180 -6.46 18.48 -20.96
CA PHE A 180 -5.37 17.55 -20.58
C PHE A 180 -4.16 18.26 -19.95
N LEU A 181 -3.89 19.51 -20.35
CA LEU A 181 -2.82 20.30 -19.73
C LEU A 181 -3.17 20.68 -18.29
N SER A 182 -4.41 21.15 -18.04
CA SER A 182 -4.90 21.48 -16.70
C SER A 182 -4.90 20.25 -15.80
N TRP A 183 -5.31 19.10 -16.33
CA TRP A 183 -5.26 17.81 -15.63
C TRP A 183 -3.83 17.42 -15.25
N ALA A 184 -2.87 17.55 -16.17
CA ALA A 184 -1.48 17.20 -15.92
C ALA A 184 -0.82 18.14 -14.89
N LEU A 185 -1.09 19.45 -14.97
CA LEU A 185 -0.60 20.45 -14.02
C LEU A 185 -1.20 20.21 -12.62
N TYR A 186 -2.51 20.02 -12.53
CA TYR A 186 -3.18 19.67 -11.28
C TYR A 186 -2.60 18.40 -10.67
N GLY A 187 -2.49 17.35 -11.47
CA GLY A 187 -1.94 16.06 -11.04
C GLY A 187 -0.50 16.19 -10.55
N GLY A 188 0.35 16.90 -11.28
CA GLY A 188 1.74 17.16 -10.88
C GLY A 188 1.81 17.85 -9.52
N ILE A 189 1.06 18.93 -9.32
CA ILE A 189 1.05 19.68 -8.05
C ILE A 189 0.53 18.82 -6.91
N VAL A 190 -0.62 18.17 -7.08
CA VAL A 190 -1.28 17.41 -6.02
C VAL A 190 -0.45 16.17 -5.61
N VAL A 191 0.06 15.43 -6.60
CA VAL A 191 0.87 14.24 -6.33
C VAL A 191 2.22 14.60 -5.71
N CYS A 192 2.89 15.66 -6.20
CA CYS A 192 4.13 16.14 -5.58
C CYS A 192 3.90 16.60 -4.14
N THR A 193 2.82 17.34 -3.88
CA THR A 193 2.46 17.78 -2.52
C THR A 193 2.21 16.57 -1.62
N TYR A 194 1.47 15.57 -2.09
CA TYR A 194 1.24 14.35 -1.33
C TYR A 194 2.53 13.58 -1.05
N MET A 195 3.38 13.43 -2.05
CA MET A 195 4.67 12.76 -1.92
C MET A 195 5.55 13.45 -0.87
N LEU A 196 5.59 14.79 -0.86
CA LEU A 196 6.35 15.57 0.13
C LEU A 196 5.77 15.41 1.54
N VAL A 197 4.46 15.55 1.70
CA VAL A 197 3.79 15.40 3.00
C VAL A 197 3.99 13.99 3.55
N LEU A 198 3.75 12.97 2.73
CA LEU A 198 3.94 11.57 3.13
C LEU A 198 5.41 11.27 3.46
N ALA A 199 6.36 11.80 2.66
CA ALA A 199 7.80 11.66 2.93
C ALA A 199 8.19 12.32 4.26
N CYS A 200 7.70 13.51 4.56
CA CYS A 200 7.91 14.18 5.84
C CYS A 200 7.34 13.36 7.00
N MET A 201 6.10 12.86 6.88
CA MET A 201 5.47 12.02 7.90
C MET A 201 6.26 10.73 8.13
N PHE A 202 6.67 10.04 7.05
CA PHE A 202 7.47 8.81 7.17
C PHE A 202 8.86 9.09 7.75
N PHE A 203 9.50 10.18 7.36
CA PHE A 203 10.80 10.57 7.89
C PHE A 203 10.73 10.91 9.39
N CYS A 204 9.67 11.59 9.84
CA CYS A 204 9.50 11.93 11.26
C CYS A 204 9.13 10.71 12.12
N PHE A 205 8.23 9.85 11.64
CA PHE A 205 7.59 8.84 12.48
C PHE A 205 8.01 7.40 12.18
N VAL A 206 8.59 7.09 11.00
CA VAL A 206 9.01 5.73 10.60
C VAL A 206 10.52 5.65 10.57
N GLN A 207 11.12 5.14 11.66
CA GLN A 207 12.58 5.05 11.82
C GLN A 207 13.25 4.25 10.69
N GLN A 208 12.61 3.18 10.23
CA GLN A 208 13.10 2.31 9.17
C GLN A 208 13.20 3.02 7.82
N PHE A 209 12.26 3.92 7.54
CA PHE A 209 12.30 4.76 6.35
C PHE A 209 13.51 5.71 6.37
N ARG A 210 13.82 6.31 7.54
CA ARG A 210 15.03 7.14 7.70
C ARG A 210 16.30 6.36 7.43
N PHE A 211 16.42 5.14 7.96
CA PHE A 211 17.60 4.29 7.72
C PHE A 211 17.79 3.97 6.25
N PHE A 212 16.70 3.67 5.52
CA PHE A 212 16.77 3.45 4.09
C PHE A 212 17.26 4.69 3.34
N VAL A 213 16.70 5.86 3.61
CA VAL A 213 17.08 7.13 2.96
C VAL A 213 18.57 7.45 3.24
N HIS A 214 19.01 7.33 4.49
CA HIS A 214 20.42 7.53 4.84
C HIS A 214 21.36 6.56 4.11
N ARG A 215 20.99 5.29 4.03
CA ARG A 215 21.79 4.28 3.31
C ARG A 215 21.88 4.59 1.83
N PHE A 216 20.80 5.06 1.22
CA PHE A 216 20.78 5.39 -0.20
C PHE A 216 21.65 6.62 -0.52
N ILE A 217 21.54 7.68 0.30
CA ILE A 217 22.31 8.91 0.13
C ILE A 217 23.81 8.64 0.34
N HIS A 218 24.18 7.88 1.39
CA HIS A 218 25.60 7.63 1.68
C HIS A 218 26.26 6.70 0.66
N LYS A 219 25.50 5.76 0.06
CA LYS A 219 26.02 4.89 -1.02
C LYS A 219 26.20 5.65 -2.35
N SER A 220 25.43 6.71 -2.57
CA SER A 220 25.58 7.61 -3.73
C SER A 220 26.81 8.54 -3.61
N SER A 221 27.32 8.77 -2.41
CA SER A 221 28.48 9.64 -2.14
C SER A 221 29.84 8.92 -2.29
N ILE A 222 29.83 7.59 -2.55
CA ILE A 222 31.06 6.77 -2.67
C ILE A 222 31.32 6.34 -4.14
N LYS A 223 30.54 6.84 -5.07
CA LYS A 223 30.78 6.75 -6.53
C LYS A 223 31.23 8.09 -7.07
#